data_b1bb48b9d37d839e2a824f70b3fa7a46
#
_entry.id   b1bb48b9d37d839e2a824f70b3fa7a46
#
_cell.length_a   1.000
_cell.length_b   1.000
_cell.length_c   1.000
_cell.angle_alpha   90.00
_cell.angle_beta   90.00
_cell.angle_gamma   90.00
#
_symmetry.space_group_name_H-M   'P 1'
#
loop_
_entity.id
_entity.type
_entity.pdbx_description
1 polymer ?
#
loop_
_entity_poly.entity_id
_entity_poly.type
_entity_poly.pdbx_seq_one_letter_code
_entity_poly.pdbx_strand_id
1 'polypeptide(L)'
;IRRVLPLTESVLAESDHGLADVDVVAYTRGPGLAGALLVGAGVACALGAALDKPVLGVHHLEGHLLSPFLSADPPEFPFVALLVSGGHTQLMRVDGVGSYELLGETIDDAAGEAFDKSAKLMGLPYPGGPWLAKLALDGQADAFKLPRPLLHSGDLDFSFAGLKTAVMVQAKKLGDELE
;
A
#
# COMPACT_ATOMS: atom_id res chain seq x y z
N ILE A 1 3.22 13.02 -16.68
CA ILE A 1 3.82 14.33 -17.02
C ILE A 1 2.72 15.38 -17.20
N ARG A 2 1.75 15.20 -18.09
CA ARG A 2 0.77 16.25 -18.48
C ARG A 2 -0.15 16.76 -17.35
N ARG A 3 -0.29 16.03 -16.24
CA ARG A 3 -1.21 16.37 -15.13
C ARG A 3 -0.52 16.99 -13.92
N VAL A 4 0.79 16.83 -13.76
CA VAL A 4 1.48 17.22 -12.53
C VAL A 4 1.46 18.73 -12.34
N LEU A 5 1.85 19.51 -13.35
CA LEU A 5 1.85 20.97 -13.26
C LEU A 5 0.44 21.55 -13.06
N PRO A 6 -0.57 21.20 -13.87
CA PRO A 6 -1.93 21.68 -13.63
C PRO A 6 -2.48 21.33 -12.23
N LEU A 7 -2.12 20.14 -11.71
CA LEU A 7 -2.51 19.75 -10.35
C LEU A 7 -1.79 20.60 -9.29
N THR A 8 -0.52 20.89 -9.49
CA THR A 8 0.23 21.79 -8.60
C THR A 8 -0.39 23.19 -8.56
N GLU A 9 -0.75 23.74 -9.71
CA GLU A 9 -1.44 25.05 -9.84
C GLU A 9 -2.80 25.02 -9.12
N SER A 10 -3.58 23.95 -9.30
CA SER A 10 -4.88 23.79 -8.64
C SER A 10 -4.76 23.76 -7.12
N VAL A 11 -3.81 22.96 -6.59
CA VAL A 11 -3.58 22.83 -5.14
C VAL A 11 -3.13 24.17 -4.54
N LEU A 12 -2.25 24.89 -5.19
CA LEU A 12 -1.81 26.22 -4.73
C LEU A 12 -2.98 27.20 -4.70
N ALA A 13 -3.79 27.23 -5.75
CA ALA A 13 -4.98 28.08 -5.81
C ALA A 13 -6.02 27.76 -4.72
N GLU A 14 -6.21 26.46 -4.41
CA GLU A 14 -7.13 26.02 -3.36
C GLU A 14 -6.61 26.32 -1.94
N SER A 15 -5.30 26.44 -1.77
CA SER A 15 -4.67 26.71 -0.46
C SER A 15 -4.45 28.19 -0.18
N ASP A 16 -4.82 29.10 -1.08
CA ASP A 16 -4.51 30.54 -1.03
C ASP A 16 -3.01 30.87 -0.92
N HIS A 17 -2.14 29.93 -1.42
CA HIS A 17 -0.70 30.10 -1.42
C HIS A 17 -0.16 30.16 -2.85
N GLY A 18 0.97 30.85 -3.03
CA GLY A 18 1.71 30.87 -4.28
C GLY A 18 3.01 30.05 -4.24
N LEU A 19 3.66 29.90 -5.37
CA LEU A 19 4.96 29.22 -5.44
C LEU A 19 6.04 29.88 -4.56
N ALA A 20 5.92 31.18 -4.29
CA ALA A 20 6.86 31.92 -3.42
C ALA A 20 6.75 31.49 -1.95
N ASP A 21 5.60 30.97 -1.54
CA ASP A 21 5.32 30.55 -0.16
C ASP A 21 5.79 29.11 0.11
N VAL A 22 6.30 28.40 -0.91
CA VAL A 22 6.82 27.05 -0.78
C VAL A 22 8.22 27.07 -0.16
N ASP A 23 8.40 26.39 0.96
CA ASP A 23 9.69 26.24 1.65
C ASP A 23 10.47 25.00 1.22
N VAL A 24 9.76 23.90 0.92
CA VAL A 24 10.35 22.60 0.54
C VAL A 24 9.49 21.94 -0.52
N VAL A 25 10.12 21.27 -1.49
CA VAL A 25 9.43 20.42 -2.45
C VAL A 25 9.67 18.96 -2.08
N ALA A 26 8.66 18.27 -1.61
CA ALA A 26 8.74 16.85 -1.28
C ALA A 26 8.20 15.97 -2.42
N TYR A 27 8.82 14.81 -2.63
CA TYR A 27 8.38 13.82 -3.62
C TYR A 27 8.62 12.39 -3.15
N THR A 28 7.87 11.44 -3.70
CA THR A 28 8.09 10.02 -3.44
C THR A 28 9.35 9.53 -4.17
N ARG A 29 10.39 9.19 -3.41
CA ARG A 29 11.67 8.69 -3.94
C ARG A 29 11.59 7.24 -4.41
N GLY A 30 10.77 6.42 -3.78
CA GLY A 30 10.59 4.99 -4.00
C GLY A 30 10.15 4.29 -2.72
N PRO A 31 9.84 2.98 -2.80
CA PRO A 31 9.67 2.16 -4.00
C PRO A 31 8.40 2.52 -4.80
N GLY A 32 8.32 2.02 -6.03
CA GLY A 32 7.16 2.21 -6.92
C GLY A 32 7.52 2.03 -8.40
N LEU A 33 6.58 2.33 -9.28
CA LEU A 33 6.78 2.24 -10.73
C LEU A 33 7.81 3.26 -11.21
N ALA A 34 8.91 2.78 -11.78
CA ALA A 34 10.06 3.60 -12.18
C ALA A 34 9.67 4.81 -13.03
N GLY A 35 8.78 4.64 -14.03
CA GLY A 35 8.32 5.74 -14.88
C GLY A 35 7.57 6.84 -14.11
N ALA A 36 6.73 6.46 -13.14
CA ALA A 36 6.00 7.40 -12.29
C ALA A 36 6.95 8.13 -11.32
N LEU A 37 7.87 7.40 -10.70
CA LEU A 37 8.88 7.96 -9.79
C LEU A 37 9.79 8.97 -10.50
N LEU A 38 10.26 8.64 -11.72
CA LEU A 38 11.08 9.54 -12.52
C LEU A 38 10.35 10.84 -12.88
N VAL A 39 9.07 10.76 -13.21
CA VAL A 39 8.25 11.96 -13.47
C VAL A 39 8.13 12.82 -12.22
N GLY A 40 7.80 12.22 -11.07
CA GLY A 40 7.69 12.91 -9.78
C GLY A 40 9.02 13.59 -9.39
N ALA A 41 10.11 12.82 -9.41
CA ALA A 41 11.44 13.32 -9.11
C ALA A 41 11.88 14.45 -10.06
N GLY A 42 11.68 14.27 -11.37
CA GLY A 42 12.05 15.28 -12.38
C GLY A 42 11.30 16.59 -12.17
N VAL A 43 9.99 16.55 -11.92
CA VAL A 43 9.20 17.77 -11.65
C VAL A 43 9.62 18.40 -10.32
N ALA A 44 9.80 17.62 -9.27
CA ALA A 44 10.21 18.12 -7.96
C ALA A 44 11.59 18.80 -8.01
N CYS A 45 12.57 18.16 -8.67
CA CYS A 45 13.91 18.75 -8.85
C CYS A 45 13.86 20.03 -9.69
N ALA A 46 13.06 20.07 -10.75
CA ALA A 46 12.90 21.25 -11.58
C ALA A 46 12.26 22.42 -10.81
N LEU A 47 11.22 22.15 -10.02
CA LEU A 47 10.59 23.16 -9.15
C LEU A 47 11.56 23.65 -8.07
N GLY A 48 12.26 22.74 -7.38
CA GLY A 48 13.26 23.12 -6.38
C GLY A 48 14.36 24.00 -6.94
N ALA A 49 14.87 23.65 -8.13
CA ALA A 49 15.89 24.48 -8.82
C ALA A 49 15.33 25.83 -9.27
N ALA A 50 14.10 25.89 -9.78
CA ALA A 50 13.49 27.14 -10.23
C ALA A 50 13.14 28.11 -9.09
N LEU A 51 12.80 27.54 -7.92
CA LEU A 51 12.39 28.31 -6.73
C LEU A 51 13.56 28.54 -5.74
N ASP A 52 14.74 27.98 -6.01
CA ASP A 52 15.87 27.94 -5.07
C ASP A 52 15.47 27.36 -3.70
N LYS A 53 14.73 26.23 -3.73
CA LYS A 53 14.21 25.56 -2.53
C LYS A 53 14.75 24.14 -2.42
N PRO A 54 14.92 23.63 -1.19
CA PRO A 54 15.34 22.26 -0.95
C PRO A 54 14.32 21.26 -1.49
N VAL A 55 14.84 20.11 -1.95
CA VAL A 55 14.02 18.99 -2.46
C VAL A 55 14.19 17.78 -1.55
N LEU A 56 13.09 17.27 -1.01
CA LEU A 56 13.06 16.14 -0.08
C LEU A 56 12.49 14.89 -0.74
N GLY A 57 13.31 13.84 -0.86
CA GLY A 57 12.86 12.53 -1.31
C GLY A 57 12.34 11.68 -0.14
N VAL A 58 11.04 11.44 -0.10
CA VAL A 58 10.37 10.65 0.94
C VAL A 58 10.24 9.19 0.51
N HIS A 59 10.54 8.25 1.40
CA HIS A 59 10.35 6.83 1.15
C HIS A 59 8.86 6.48 1.22
N HIS A 60 8.34 5.80 0.20
CA HIS A 60 6.90 5.51 0.07
C HIS A 60 6.33 4.75 1.28
N LEU A 61 7.03 3.71 1.73
CA LEU A 61 6.59 2.91 2.88
C LEU A 61 6.69 3.67 4.20
N GLU A 62 7.67 4.57 4.34
CA GLU A 62 7.76 5.48 5.48
C GLU A 62 6.56 6.42 5.53
N GLY A 63 6.12 6.95 4.39
CA GLY A 63 4.89 7.72 4.29
C GLY A 63 3.65 6.94 4.78
N HIS A 64 3.58 5.64 4.51
CA HIS A 64 2.54 4.77 5.06
C HIS A 64 2.68 4.56 6.56
N LEU A 65 3.89 4.28 7.06
CA LEU A 65 4.15 4.09 8.50
C LEU A 65 3.82 5.32 9.34
N LEU A 66 4.03 6.51 8.78
CA LEU A 66 3.80 7.78 9.46
C LEU A 66 2.40 8.36 9.20
N SER A 67 1.60 7.77 8.30
CA SER A 67 0.24 8.27 7.99
C SER A 67 -0.70 8.33 9.21
N PRO A 68 -0.61 7.45 10.24
CA PRO A 68 -1.43 7.56 11.43
C PRO A 68 -1.24 8.86 12.22
N PHE A 69 -0.10 9.54 12.06
CA PHE A 69 0.13 10.87 12.68
C PHE A 69 -0.74 11.98 12.10
N LEU A 70 -1.42 11.74 10.98
CA LEU A 70 -2.42 12.65 10.42
C LEU A 70 -3.81 12.47 11.05
N SER A 71 -4.00 11.49 11.93
CA SER A 71 -5.26 11.27 12.64
C SER A 71 -5.45 12.24 13.80
N ALA A 72 -6.68 12.34 14.30
CA ALA A 72 -6.99 13.15 15.48
C ALA A 72 -6.37 12.58 16.77
N ASP A 73 -6.06 11.29 16.80
CA ASP A 73 -5.45 10.55 17.90
C ASP A 73 -4.22 9.80 17.37
N PRO A 74 -3.07 10.49 17.21
CA PRO A 74 -1.86 9.88 16.67
C PRO A 74 -1.22 8.94 17.70
N PRO A 75 -0.57 7.85 17.23
CA PRO A 75 0.16 6.96 18.13
C PRO A 75 1.39 7.65 18.74
N GLU A 76 1.78 7.21 19.92
CA GLU A 76 3.07 7.59 20.53
C GLU A 76 4.15 6.55 20.19
N PHE A 77 5.40 7.00 20.07
CA PHE A 77 6.54 6.10 19.90
C PHE A 77 6.95 5.42 21.21
N PRO A 78 7.43 4.15 21.19
CA PRO A 78 7.43 3.23 20.05
C PRO A 78 6.05 2.59 19.83
N PHE A 79 5.74 2.22 18.61
CA PHE A 79 4.54 1.42 18.29
C PHE A 79 4.86 0.35 17.25
N VAL A 80 3.94 -0.62 17.12
CA VAL A 80 4.02 -1.64 16.07
C VAL A 80 3.03 -1.28 14.96
N ALA A 81 3.54 -1.23 13.73
CA ALA A 81 2.74 -0.97 12.53
C ALA A 81 2.63 -2.25 11.68
N LEU A 82 1.42 -2.57 11.24
CA LEU A 82 1.17 -3.55 10.19
C LEU A 82 0.94 -2.81 8.87
N LEU A 83 1.93 -2.86 7.99
CA LEU A 83 1.87 -2.29 6.65
C LEU A 83 1.31 -3.35 5.70
N VAL A 84 0.14 -3.09 5.12
CA VAL A 84 -0.54 -4.00 4.18
C VAL A 84 -0.87 -3.24 2.90
N SER A 85 -0.37 -3.73 1.77
CA SER A 85 -0.62 -3.15 0.46
C SER A 85 -0.68 -4.22 -0.64
N GLY A 86 -0.84 -3.81 -1.90
CA GLY A 86 -0.76 -4.69 -3.05
C GLY A 86 0.62 -5.30 -3.30
N GLY A 87 1.69 -4.72 -2.77
CA GLY A 87 3.06 -5.18 -3.00
C GLY A 87 3.85 -5.52 -1.74
N HIS A 88 3.35 -5.13 -0.56
CA HIS A 88 4.06 -5.33 0.71
C HIS A 88 3.10 -5.78 1.81
N THR A 89 3.57 -6.69 2.65
CA THR A 89 2.95 -7.05 3.93
C THR A 89 4.07 -7.20 4.93
N GLN A 90 4.20 -6.22 5.84
CA GLN A 90 5.31 -6.12 6.79
C GLN A 90 4.80 -5.71 8.17
N LEU A 91 5.35 -6.34 9.20
CA LEU A 91 5.18 -5.95 10.58
C LEU A 91 6.44 -5.20 11.01
N MET A 92 6.28 -3.95 11.41
CA MET A 92 7.38 -3.04 11.72
C MET A 92 7.27 -2.54 13.16
N ARG A 93 8.39 -2.50 13.87
CA ARG A 93 8.52 -1.68 15.07
C ARG A 93 8.99 -0.28 14.67
N VAL A 94 8.31 0.72 15.16
CA VAL A 94 8.58 2.12 14.85
C VAL A 94 9.00 2.81 16.14
N ASP A 95 10.29 3.07 16.30
CA ASP A 95 10.85 3.73 17.50
C ASP A 95 10.88 5.26 17.36
N GLY A 96 10.80 5.77 16.15
CA GLY A 96 10.80 7.19 15.80
C GLY A 96 10.85 7.37 14.28
N VAL A 97 10.75 8.61 13.82
CA VAL A 97 10.92 8.94 12.38
C VAL A 97 12.33 8.55 11.94
N GLY A 98 12.42 7.72 10.90
CA GLY A 98 13.70 7.20 10.40
C GLY A 98 14.27 6.03 11.19
N SER A 99 13.59 5.55 12.27
CA SER A 99 14.05 4.43 13.10
C SER A 99 13.03 3.30 13.08
N TYR A 100 13.27 2.32 12.21
CA TYR A 100 12.35 1.22 11.93
C TYR A 100 13.08 -0.11 12.04
N GLU A 101 12.40 -1.10 12.66
CA GLU A 101 12.85 -2.48 12.76
C GLU A 101 11.80 -3.38 12.07
N LEU A 102 12.24 -4.19 11.12
CA LEU A 102 11.40 -5.21 10.50
C LEU A 102 11.27 -6.40 11.47
N LEU A 103 10.06 -6.67 11.92
CA LEU A 103 9.76 -7.79 12.82
C LEU A 103 9.36 -9.05 12.06
N GLY A 104 8.71 -8.91 10.91
CA GLY A 104 8.32 -9.98 10.02
C GLY A 104 7.73 -9.44 8.73
N GLU A 105 7.76 -10.25 7.67
CA GLU A 105 7.21 -9.88 6.38
C GLU A 105 6.61 -11.08 5.65
N THR A 106 5.93 -10.83 4.55
CA THR A 106 5.47 -11.94 3.72
C THR A 106 6.63 -12.60 3.00
N ILE A 107 6.69 -13.93 3.04
CA ILE A 107 7.71 -14.73 2.35
C ILE A 107 7.32 -15.07 0.90
N ASP A 108 6.09 -14.70 0.49
CA ASP A 108 5.56 -14.99 -0.84
C ASP A 108 4.68 -13.83 -1.34
N ASP A 109 3.39 -14.05 -1.65
CA ASP A 109 2.48 -12.99 -2.09
C ASP A 109 2.23 -11.98 -0.95
N ALA A 110 2.11 -10.69 -1.27
CA ALA A 110 1.54 -9.72 -0.34
C ALA A 110 0.04 -9.97 -0.14
N ALA A 111 -0.52 -9.54 0.99
CA ALA A 111 -1.94 -9.74 1.29
C ALA A 111 -2.85 -9.13 0.21
N GLY A 112 -2.59 -7.89 -0.21
CA GLY A 112 -3.35 -7.24 -1.28
C GLY A 112 -3.19 -7.94 -2.63
N GLU A 113 -2.00 -8.44 -2.94
CA GLU A 113 -1.74 -9.25 -4.13
C GLU A 113 -2.55 -10.56 -4.11
N ALA A 114 -2.62 -11.23 -2.96
CA ALA A 114 -3.43 -12.44 -2.78
C ALA A 114 -4.93 -12.14 -2.97
N PHE A 115 -5.42 -11.00 -2.49
CA PHE A 115 -6.78 -10.53 -2.76
C PHE A 115 -7.03 -10.31 -4.25
N ASP A 116 -6.17 -9.55 -4.93
CA ASP A 116 -6.32 -9.24 -6.35
C ASP A 116 -6.24 -10.48 -7.22
N LYS A 117 -5.32 -11.39 -6.94
CA LYS A 117 -5.20 -12.67 -7.66
C LYS A 117 -6.40 -13.57 -7.43
N SER A 118 -6.92 -13.66 -6.20
CA SER A 118 -8.11 -14.45 -5.88
C SER A 118 -9.35 -13.87 -6.57
N ALA A 119 -9.54 -12.56 -6.52
CA ALA A 119 -10.63 -11.87 -7.21
C ALA A 119 -10.58 -12.08 -8.73
N LYS A 120 -9.39 -12.00 -9.33
CA LYS A 120 -9.20 -12.28 -10.76
C LYS A 120 -9.60 -13.71 -11.13
N LEU A 121 -9.27 -14.70 -10.28
CA LEU A 121 -9.67 -16.10 -10.50
C LEU A 121 -11.19 -16.29 -10.47
N MET A 122 -11.92 -15.44 -9.74
CA MET A 122 -13.38 -15.42 -9.69
C MET A 122 -14.02 -14.50 -10.74
N GLY A 123 -13.24 -13.97 -11.70
CA GLY A 123 -13.75 -13.11 -12.76
C GLY A 123 -14.11 -11.69 -12.33
N LEU A 124 -13.67 -11.24 -11.16
CA LEU A 124 -13.94 -9.89 -10.65
C LEU A 124 -13.03 -8.84 -11.32
N PRO A 125 -13.49 -7.57 -11.44
CA PRO A 125 -12.70 -6.49 -12.01
C PRO A 125 -11.44 -6.16 -11.19
N TYR A 126 -10.46 -5.53 -11.83
CA TYR A 126 -9.26 -5.01 -11.17
C TYR A 126 -9.43 -3.52 -10.78
N PRO A 127 -8.94 -3.07 -9.60
CA PRO A 127 -8.37 -3.86 -8.51
C PRO A 127 -9.41 -4.75 -7.82
N GLY A 128 -9.05 -6.01 -7.57
CA GLY A 128 -10.00 -7.04 -7.13
C GLY A 128 -10.35 -7.01 -5.66
N GLY A 129 -9.44 -6.51 -4.81
CA GLY A 129 -9.61 -6.51 -3.36
C GLY A 129 -10.93 -5.86 -2.90
N PRO A 130 -11.27 -4.63 -3.35
CA PRO A 130 -12.53 -3.97 -2.96
C PRO A 130 -13.79 -4.75 -3.39
N TRP A 131 -13.76 -5.38 -4.57
CA TRP A 131 -14.88 -6.19 -5.06
C TRP A 131 -15.07 -7.46 -4.24
N LEU A 132 -13.97 -8.15 -3.94
CA LEU A 132 -14.01 -9.34 -3.11
C LEU A 132 -14.46 -9.02 -1.68
N ALA A 133 -13.95 -7.94 -1.09
CA ALA A 133 -14.38 -7.47 0.22
C ALA A 133 -15.88 -7.14 0.27
N LYS A 134 -16.42 -6.51 -0.78
CA LYS A 134 -17.85 -6.21 -0.88
C LYS A 134 -18.70 -7.49 -0.96
N LEU A 135 -18.29 -8.47 -1.77
CA LEU A 135 -19.00 -9.76 -1.86
C LEU A 135 -18.97 -10.51 -0.53
N ALA A 136 -17.90 -10.40 0.23
CA ALA A 136 -17.74 -11.06 1.52
C ALA A 136 -18.75 -10.57 2.58
N LEU A 137 -19.32 -9.38 2.42
CA LEU A 137 -20.33 -8.85 3.35
C LEU A 137 -21.62 -9.70 3.36
N ASP A 138 -21.94 -10.31 2.23
CA ASP A 138 -23.12 -11.19 2.08
C ASP A 138 -22.75 -12.67 2.26
N GLY A 139 -21.47 -12.97 2.54
CA GLY A 139 -20.94 -14.31 2.67
C GLY A 139 -21.03 -14.88 4.10
N GLN A 140 -20.80 -16.18 4.20
CA GLN A 140 -20.66 -16.88 5.48
C GLN A 140 -19.18 -17.14 5.76
N ALA A 141 -18.64 -16.57 6.84
CA ALA A 141 -17.22 -16.62 7.18
C ALA A 141 -16.67 -18.05 7.33
N ASP A 142 -17.50 -18.99 7.77
CA ASP A 142 -17.13 -20.39 8.06
C ASP A 142 -17.57 -21.39 6.98
N ALA A 143 -18.05 -20.89 5.82
CA ALA A 143 -18.53 -21.78 4.73
C ALA A 143 -17.42 -22.70 4.20
N PHE A 144 -16.17 -22.27 4.23
CA PHE A 144 -15.01 -23.04 3.76
C PHE A 144 -13.88 -23.02 4.78
N LYS A 145 -13.27 -24.18 5.01
CA LYS A 145 -12.08 -24.31 5.85
C LYS A 145 -10.84 -23.95 5.03
N LEU A 146 -10.51 -22.67 4.98
CA LEU A 146 -9.31 -22.17 4.31
C LEU A 146 -8.09 -22.26 5.24
N PRO A 147 -6.88 -22.52 4.72
CA PRO A 147 -5.65 -22.56 5.52
C PRO A 147 -5.27 -21.19 6.05
N ARG A 148 -4.57 -21.19 7.18
CA ARG A 148 -3.87 -20.03 7.74
C ARG A 148 -2.38 -20.35 7.78
N PRO A 149 -1.64 -20.09 6.69
CA PRO A 149 -0.21 -20.41 6.62
C PRO A 149 0.57 -19.70 7.73
N LEU A 150 1.63 -20.36 8.20
CA LEU A 150 2.55 -19.88 9.24
C LEU A 150 1.93 -19.57 10.62
N LEU A 151 0.65 -19.91 10.86
CA LEU A 151 -0.01 -19.60 12.14
C LEU A 151 0.75 -20.15 13.38
N HIS A 152 1.56 -21.19 13.21
CA HIS A 152 2.31 -21.87 14.26
C HIS A 152 3.81 -21.96 13.95
N SER A 153 4.34 -21.11 13.08
CA SER A 153 5.76 -21.10 12.69
C SER A 153 6.69 -20.70 13.85
N GLY A 154 6.19 -19.87 14.77
CA GLY A 154 6.97 -19.36 15.90
C GLY A 154 7.76 -18.08 15.57
N ASP A 155 7.62 -17.57 14.36
CA ASP A 155 8.11 -16.27 13.90
C ASP A 155 6.96 -15.29 13.64
N LEU A 156 7.25 -14.13 13.06
CA LEU A 156 6.28 -13.09 12.75
C LEU A 156 6.07 -12.91 11.22
N ASP A 157 6.52 -13.87 10.44
CA ASP A 157 6.38 -13.85 8.99
C ASP A 157 4.96 -14.24 8.55
N PHE A 158 4.61 -13.82 7.33
CA PHE A 158 3.32 -14.10 6.70
C PHE A 158 3.50 -14.93 5.44
N SER A 159 2.46 -15.67 5.08
CA SER A 159 2.36 -16.34 3.77
C SER A 159 0.92 -16.34 3.29
N PHE A 160 0.71 -16.00 2.03
CA PHE A 160 -0.60 -15.92 1.41
C PHE A 160 -0.74 -16.81 0.16
N ALA A 161 0.35 -17.34 -0.40
CA ALA A 161 0.31 -18.17 -1.60
C ALA A 161 -0.49 -19.47 -1.40
N GLY A 162 -0.37 -20.10 -0.22
CA GLY A 162 -1.15 -21.28 0.15
C GLY A 162 -2.64 -20.98 0.26
N LEU A 163 -3.01 -19.85 0.85
CA LEU A 163 -4.38 -19.39 0.96
C LEU A 163 -4.99 -19.12 -0.44
N LYS A 164 -4.28 -18.40 -1.30
CA LYS A 164 -4.68 -18.13 -2.69
C LYS A 164 -4.92 -19.43 -3.46
N THR A 165 -4.04 -20.41 -3.31
CA THR A 165 -4.18 -21.73 -3.96
C THR A 165 -5.43 -22.46 -3.46
N ALA A 166 -5.70 -22.42 -2.16
CA ALA A 166 -6.90 -23.04 -1.58
C ALA A 166 -8.18 -22.38 -2.10
N VAL A 167 -8.22 -21.07 -2.21
CA VAL A 167 -9.34 -20.32 -2.82
C VAL A 167 -9.56 -20.75 -4.26
N MET A 168 -8.49 -20.86 -5.05
CA MET A 168 -8.57 -21.31 -6.44
C MET A 168 -9.15 -22.73 -6.55
N VAL A 169 -8.68 -23.65 -5.72
CA VAL A 169 -9.18 -25.03 -5.72
C VAL A 169 -10.65 -25.08 -5.34
N GLN A 170 -11.06 -24.31 -4.34
CA GLN A 170 -12.45 -24.25 -3.92
C GLN A 170 -13.37 -23.63 -4.98
N ALA A 171 -12.94 -22.54 -5.62
CA ALA A 171 -13.70 -21.89 -6.69
C ALA A 171 -13.90 -22.83 -7.89
N LYS A 172 -12.88 -23.61 -8.27
CA LYS A 172 -13.00 -24.61 -9.33
C LYS A 172 -14.02 -25.71 -8.98
N LYS A 173 -13.96 -26.26 -7.78
CA LYS A 173 -14.92 -27.29 -7.36
C LYS A 173 -16.35 -26.81 -7.42
N LEU A 174 -16.61 -25.57 -7.00
CA LEU A 174 -17.96 -24.98 -7.08
C LEU A 174 -18.38 -24.70 -8.52
N GLY A 175 -17.48 -24.34 -9.42
CA GLY A 175 -17.77 -24.22 -10.85
C GLY A 175 -18.17 -25.55 -11.49
N ASP A 176 -17.44 -26.63 -11.16
CA ASP A 176 -17.73 -27.98 -11.65
C ASP A 176 -19.05 -28.58 -11.09
N GLU A 177 -19.52 -28.09 -9.93
CA GLU A 177 -20.79 -28.51 -9.32
C GLU A 177 -22.01 -27.76 -9.90
N LEU A 178 -21.79 -26.66 -10.62
CA LEU A 178 -22.84 -25.82 -11.21
C LEU A 178 -23.06 -26.12 -12.71
N GLU A 179 -22.19 -26.91 -13.36
CA GLU A 179 -22.34 -27.45 -14.72
C GLU A 179 -23.08 -28.82 -14.70
#